data_aa1431e8ff7f9f079e851914f1ed8ec5
#
_entry.id   aa1431e8ff7f9f079e851914f1ed8ec5
#
_cell.length_a   1.000
_cell.length_b   1.000
_cell.length_c   1.000
_cell.angle_alpha   90.00
_cell.angle_beta   90.00
_cell.angle_gamma   90.00
#
_symmetry.space_group_name_H-M   'P 1'
#
loop_
_entity.id
_entity.type
_entity.pdbx_description
1 polymer ?
#
loop_
_entity_poly.entity_id
_entity_poly.type
_entity_poly.pdbx_seq_one_letter_code
_entity_poly.pdbx_strand_id
1 'polypeptide(L)'
;MKIARRALTTGALATGAMATTPSARAAEPAWVDAHAHVFVRGLKLATDARYAPDYDASWQTLLALAERNGVGRAVLLQPSFLGFDNAYLFEALRAEPGRFRGVPWVSPSIDISPADWEGLAELGVKGLRFPILGLPTPQWSAYRDMLGEALKRDWPIHLYVESRRLPEILPLLLDGGHKVVIPHYGMFDRTLGPARDPGFKVLLDSAASGRVWVVMCGAYRVGPERARAATPMLLDAFGPARLMWASDWPHTDTGLDRVTTYAKTLKWFEDWVPDEATRRAILIDTPSKLYGF
;
A
#
# COMPACT_ATOMS: atom_id res chain seq x y z
N MET A 1 84.57 27.28 15.39
CA MET A 1 84.61 28.14 16.58
C MET A 1 83.19 28.34 17.11
N LYS A 2 82.84 27.83 18.33
CA LYS A 2 81.76 28.24 19.26
C LYS A 2 80.36 28.08 18.75
N ILE A 3 79.33 27.62 19.47
CA ILE A 3 79.08 27.07 20.87
C ILE A 3 77.70 26.50 20.86
N ALA A 4 77.53 25.40 21.55
CA ALA A 4 76.24 24.72 21.84
C ALA A 4 75.28 25.54 22.74
N ARG A 5 74.01 25.42 22.55
CA ARG A 5 73.04 25.54 23.67
C ARG A 5 71.86 24.54 23.49
N ARG A 6 71.72 23.73 24.51
CA ARG A 6 70.59 22.83 24.75
C ARG A 6 69.33 23.63 24.97
N ALA A 7 68.20 23.15 24.44
CA ALA A 7 66.85 23.50 24.92
C ALA A 7 66.08 22.22 25.24
N LEU A 8 65.56 22.18 26.42
CA LEU A 8 64.76 21.13 27.01
C LEU A 8 63.40 21.08 26.33
N THR A 9 63.00 19.92 25.83
CA THR A 9 61.64 19.67 25.34
C THR A 9 60.80 19.07 26.52
N THR A 10 59.86 19.83 27.02
CA THR A 10 58.79 19.39 27.86
C THR A 10 57.78 18.60 27.03
N GLY A 11 57.64 17.31 27.32
CA GLY A 11 56.62 16.46 26.75
C GLY A 11 55.24 16.81 27.31
N ALA A 12 54.31 17.19 26.44
CA ALA A 12 52.91 17.29 26.76
C ALA A 12 52.23 15.93 26.46
N LEU A 13 51.78 15.26 27.48
CA LEU A 13 50.88 14.09 27.36
C LEU A 13 49.52 14.58 26.84
N ALA A 14 49.21 14.32 25.60
CA ALA A 14 47.88 14.50 25.02
C ALA A 14 47.03 13.30 25.46
N THR A 15 46.16 13.49 26.47
CA THR A 15 45.06 12.58 26.76
C THR A 15 44.01 12.66 25.66
N GLY A 16 44.04 11.68 24.76
CA GLY A 16 43.05 11.51 23.73
C GLY A 16 41.71 11.11 24.38
N ALA A 17 40.79 12.06 24.44
CA ALA A 17 39.40 11.75 24.72
C ALA A 17 38.84 11.01 23.50
N MET A 18 38.58 9.71 23.63
CA MET A 18 37.80 8.95 22.68
C MET A 18 36.36 9.52 22.69
N ALA A 19 36.03 10.28 21.67
CA ALA A 19 34.68 10.66 21.39
C ALA A 19 33.91 9.38 20.99
N THR A 20 33.10 8.87 21.90
CA THR A 20 32.13 7.84 21.60
C THR A 20 31.09 8.46 20.65
N THR A 21 31.21 8.18 19.36
CA THR A 21 30.14 8.46 18.39
C THR A 21 28.87 7.76 18.91
N PRO A 22 27.76 8.50 19.09
CA PRO A 22 26.51 7.84 19.45
C PRO A 22 26.18 6.85 18.34
N SER A 23 26.04 5.57 18.70
CA SER A 23 25.52 4.55 17.81
C SER A 23 24.19 5.07 17.27
N ALA A 24 24.09 5.27 15.96
CA ALA A 24 22.82 5.61 15.33
C ALA A 24 21.84 4.48 15.65
N ARG A 25 20.97 4.73 16.64
CA ARG A 25 19.85 3.84 16.93
C ARG A 25 19.10 3.67 15.61
N ALA A 26 19.02 2.44 15.10
CA ALA A 26 18.24 2.16 13.91
C ALA A 26 16.86 2.81 14.07
N ALA A 27 16.50 3.67 13.14
CA ALA A 27 15.20 4.34 13.20
C ALA A 27 14.12 3.27 13.31
N GLU A 28 13.19 3.45 14.25
CA GLU A 28 12.05 2.54 14.39
C GLU A 28 11.36 2.39 13.02
N PRO A 29 10.97 1.17 12.63
CA PRO A 29 10.30 0.96 11.35
C PRO A 29 9.05 1.82 11.28
N ALA A 30 8.94 2.62 10.24
CA ALA A 30 7.81 3.53 10.07
C ALA A 30 6.53 2.76 9.71
N TRP A 31 5.39 3.23 10.21
CA TRP A 31 4.08 2.73 9.79
C TRP A 31 3.88 2.91 8.30
N VAL A 32 3.13 2.00 7.69
CA VAL A 32 2.85 1.97 6.26
C VAL A 32 1.37 2.15 6.01
N ASP A 33 1.02 3.15 5.22
CA ASP A 33 -0.30 3.27 4.59
C ASP A 33 -0.35 2.37 3.35
N ALA A 34 -0.99 1.21 3.44
CA ALA A 34 -0.94 0.20 2.39
C ALA A 34 -1.86 0.47 1.18
N HIS A 35 -2.59 1.61 1.16
CA HIS A 35 -3.49 1.96 0.05
C HIS A 35 -3.85 3.45 0.07
N ALA A 36 -3.19 4.23 -0.75
CA ALA A 36 -3.51 5.63 -0.98
C ALA A 36 -3.45 5.98 -2.47
N HIS A 37 -4.04 7.10 -2.84
CA HIS A 37 -4.06 7.59 -4.21
C HIS A 37 -3.49 9.00 -4.29
N VAL A 38 -2.78 9.29 -5.38
CA VAL A 38 -2.26 10.64 -5.64
C VAL A 38 -2.60 11.08 -7.06
N PHE A 39 -2.95 12.34 -7.21
CA PHE A 39 -3.27 12.99 -8.48
C PHE A 39 -3.32 14.50 -8.32
N VAL A 40 -3.32 15.20 -9.44
CA VAL A 40 -3.55 16.66 -9.51
C VAL A 40 -4.58 16.97 -10.58
N ARG A 41 -5.17 18.13 -10.52
CA ARG A 41 -6.09 18.62 -11.57
C ARG A 41 -5.36 18.73 -12.90
N GLY A 42 -6.09 18.58 -13.98
CA GLY A 42 -5.55 18.68 -15.35
C GLY A 42 -4.93 17.39 -15.89
N LEU A 43 -4.80 16.32 -15.09
CA LEU A 43 -4.45 15.02 -15.62
C LEU A 43 -5.54 14.48 -16.54
N LYS A 44 -5.14 13.78 -17.59
CA LYS A 44 -6.08 13.17 -18.54
C LYS A 44 -6.88 12.05 -17.87
N LEU A 45 -8.19 12.19 -17.88
CA LEU A 45 -9.08 11.15 -17.37
C LEU A 45 -9.24 10.00 -18.39
N ALA A 46 -9.51 8.80 -17.88
CA ALA A 46 -9.95 7.68 -18.68
C ALA A 46 -11.30 8.00 -19.35
N THR A 47 -11.55 7.43 -20.54
CA THR A 47 -12.78 7.68 -21.29
C THR A 47 -14.04 7.21 -20.54
N ASP A 48 -13.89 6.17 -19.72
CA ASP A 48 -14.94 5.55 -18.90
C ASP A 48 -14.81 5.91 -17.40
N ALA A 49 -14.16 7.03 -17.09
CA ALA A 49 -13.99 7.49 -15.72
C ALA A 49 -15.34 7.68 -15.01
N ARG A 50 -15.57 6.94 -13.92
CA ARG A 50 -16.82 6.99 -13.15
C ARG A 50 -17.06 8.33 -12.44
N TYR A 51 -16.01 9.09 -12.20
CA TYR A 51 -16.02 10.40 -11.56
C TYR A 51 -14.75 11.17 -11.93
N ALA A 52 -14.81 12.49 -11.81
CA ALA A 52 -13.71 13.40 -12.12
C ALA A 52 -13.47 14.30 -10.89
N PRO A 53 -12.45 14.05 -10.08
CA PRO A 53 -12.11 14.93 -8.98
C PRO A 53 -11.72 16.34 -9.48
N ASP A 54 -12.26 17.39 -8.84
CA ASP A 54 -11.99 18.79 -9.14
C ASP A 54 -10.98 19.45 -8.18
N TYR A 55 -10.20 18.62 -7.48
CA TYR A 55 -9.22 19.02 -6.48
C TYR A 55 -7.89 18.30 -6.68
N ASP A 56 -6.84 18.85 -6.05
CA ASP A 56 -5.53 18.23 -6.01
C ASP A 56 -5.39 17.31 -4.79
N ALA A 57 -4.84 16.15 -5.00
CA ALA A 57 -4.41 15.21 -3.98
C ALA A 57 -2.96 14.83 -4.27
N SER A 58 -2.04 15.78 -4.11
CA SER A 58 -0.64 15.60 -4.48
C SER A 58 0.08 14.63 -3.53
N TRP A 59 1.12 13.99 -4.01
CA TRP A 59 1.94 13.11 -3.18
C TRP A 59 2.63 13.86 -2.04
N GLN A 60 2.98 15.15 -2.22
CA GLN A 60 3.53 16.00 -1.17
C GLN A 60 2.49 16.22 -0.04
N THR A 61 1.23 16.44 -0.42
CA THR A 61 0.13 16.59 0.55
C THR A 61 -0.10 15.30 1.33
N LEU A 62 -0.12 14.15 0.64
CA LEU A 62 -0.23 12.84 1.29
C LEU A 62 0.91 12.63 2.28
N LEU A 63 2.15 12.91 1.88
CA LEU A 63 3.33 12.71 2.70
C LEU A 63 3.27 13.53 3.99
N ALA A 64 2.98 14.83 3.87
CA ALA A 64 2.84 15.73 5.02
C ALA A 64 1.69 15.32 5.95
N LEU A 65 0.61 14.76 5.38
CA LEU A 65 -0.53 14.28 6.15
C LEU A 65 -0.20 12.98 6.89
N ALA A 66 0.45 12.03 6.22
CA ALA A 66 0.91 10.78 6.78
C ALA A 66 1.88 11.01 7.95
N GLU A 67 2.89 11.86 7.76
CA GLU A 67 3.89 12.22 8.81
C GLU A 67 3.23 12.77 10.07
N ARG A 68 2.25 13.67 9.92
CA ARG A 68 1.50 14.20 11.06
C ARG A 68 0.73 13.15 11.84
N ASN A 69 0.49 11.98 11.23
CA ASN A 69 -0.18 10.85 11.86
C ASN A 69 0.78 9.67 12.19
N GLY A 70 2.09 9.91 12.19
CA GLY A 70 3.09 8.89 12.54
C GLY A 70 3.35 7.85 11.44
N VAL A 71 2.79 8.06 10.24
CA VAL A 71 2.95 7.17 9.08
C VAL A 71 4.09 7.68 8.21
N GLY A 72 5.10 6.85 7.98
CA GLY A 72 6.31 7.26 7.25
C GLY A 72 6.41 6.75 5.82
N ARG A 73 5.58 5.79 5.43
CA ARG A 73 5.63 5.11 4.13
C ARG A 73 4.24 4.90 3.57
N ALA A 74 4.11 4.81 2.24
CA ALA A 74 2.83 4.50 1.61
C ALA A 74 2.97 3.64 0.36
N VAL A 75 1.93 2.83 0.10
CA VAL A 75 1.72 2.15 -1.17
C VAL A 75 0.72 2.97 -1.98
N LEU A 76 1.18 3.47 -3.11
CA LEU A 76 0.39 4.29 -4.02
C LEU A 76 -0.27 3.42 -5.08
N LEU A 77 -1.57 3.48 -5.18
CA LEU A 77 -2.33 2.75 -6.18
C LEU A 77 -2.84 3.69 -7.26
N GLN A 78 -2.72 3.29 -8.51
CA GLN A 78 -3.24 4.06 -9.64
C GLN A 78 -4.73 4.33 -9.47
N PRO A 79 -5.20 5.60 -9.48
CA PRO A 79 -6.63 5.91 -9.44
C PRO A 79 -7.36 5.36 -10.67
N SER A 80 -8.54 4.77 -10.48
CA SER A 80 -9.29 4.17 -11.60
C SER A 80 -9.71 5.19 -12.67
N PHE A 81 -10.00 6.43 -12.28
CA PHE A 81 -10.40 7.49 -13.21
C PHE A 81 -9.26 8.03 -14.10
N LEU A 82 -8.00 7.71 -13.79
CA LEU A 82 -6.85 7.99 -14.67
C LEU A 82 -6.53 6.81 -15.60
N GLY A 83 -7.25 5.69 -15.46
CA GLY A 83 -7.05 4.51 -16.29
C GLY A 83 -5.60 4.02 -16.24
N PHE A 84 -5.04 3.82 -17.42
CA PHE A 84 -3.68 3.29 -17.60
C PHE A 84 -2.58 4.37 -17.65
N ASP A 85 -2.92 5.64 -17.45
CA ASP A 85 -1.91 6.71 -17.39
C ASP A 85 -1.31 6.81 -15.97
N ASN A 86 -0.24 6.08 -15.77
CA ASN A 86 0.47 5.99 -14.48
C ASN A 86 1.55 7.08 -14.30
N ALA A 87 1.63 8.09 -15.16
CA ALA A 87 2.73 9.05 -15.17
C ALA A 87 2.93 9.75 -13.82
N TYR A 88 1.84 10.23 -13.20
CA TYR A 88 1.91 10.91 -11.91
C TYR A 88 2.24 9.97 -10.75
N LEU A 89 1.77 8.73 -10.80
CA LEU A 89 2.19 7.68 -9.86
C LEU A 89 3.72 7.49 -9.93
N PHE A 90 4.26 7.34 -11.15
CA PHE A 90 5.71 7.13 -11.35
C PHE A 90 6.54 8.37 -11.00
N GLU A 91 6.00 9.58 -11.14
CA GLU A 91 6.62 10.81 -10.63
C GLU A 91 6.82 10.74 -9.11
N ALA A 92 5.76 10.37 -8.37
CA ALA A 92 5.83 10.24 -6.93
C ALA A 92 6.86 9.18 -6.48
N LEU A 93 6.94 8.05 -7.17
CA LEU A 93 7.93 7.00 -6.87
C LEU A 93 9.36 7.47 -7.07
N ARG A 94 9.63 8.25 -8.16
CA ARG A 94 10.95 8.84 -8.40
C ARG A 94 11.33 9.88 -7.35
N ALA A 95 10.36 10.67 -6.92
CA ALA A 95 10.57 11.72 -5.93
C ALA A 95 10.92 11.16 -4.54
N GLU A 96 10.29 10.07 -4.14
CA GLU A 96 10.41 9.51 -2.79
C GLU A 96 10.63 7.98 -2.78
N PRO A 97 11.73 7.48 -3.36
CA PRO A 97 11.96 6.04 -3.59
C PRO A 97 12.07 5.23 -2.29
N GLY A 98 12.47 5.87 -1.18
CA GLY A 98 12.56 5.25 0.14
C GLY A 98 11.21 5.15 0.86
N ARG A 99 10.22 5.91 0.43
CA ARG A 99 8.96 6.14 1.15
C ARG A 99 7.73 5.60 0.42
N PHE A 100 7.80 5.49 -0.90
CA PHE A 100 6.68 5.02 -1.71
C PHE A 100 6.96 3.69 -2.40
N ARG A 101 5.91 2.90 -2.57
CA ARG A 101 5.83 1.77 -3.49
C ARG A 101 4.60 1.96 -4.36
N GLY A 102 4.67 1.47 -5.61
CA GLY A 102 3.63 1.69 -6.60
C GLY A 102 2.91 0.42 -7.02
N VAL A 103 1.62 0.56 -7.28
CA VAL A 103 0.76 -0.49 -7.85
C VAL A 103 0.00 0.11 -9.04
N PRO A 104 0.60 0.11 -10.24
CA PRO A 104 0.00 0.65 -11.45
C PRO A 104 -1.15 -0.22 -11.96
N TRP A 105 -2.03 0.39 -12.76
CA TRP A 105 -2.97 -0.31 -13.63
C TRP A 105 -2.43 -0.27 -15.07
N VAL A 106 -2.15 -1.44 -15.63
CA VAL A 106 -1.49 -1.56 -16.93
C VAL A 106 -2.46 -2.11 -17.97
N SER A 107 -2.46 -1.52 -19.16
CA SER A 107 -3.29 -1.96 -20.28
C SER A 107 -2.76 -3.27 -20.86
N PRO A 108 -3.63 -4.24 -21.17
CA PRO A 108 -3.22 -5.47 -21.86
C PRO A 108 -2.80 -5.23 -23.32
N SER A 109 -3.10 -4.03 -23.86
CA SER A 109 -2.73 -3.66 -25.23
C SER A 109 -1.32 -3.07 -25.36
N ILE A 110 -0.61 -2.88 -24.24
CA ILE A 110 0.75 -2.36 -24.22
C ILE A 110 1.72 -3.54 -24.12
N ASP A 111 2.59 -3.65 -25.12
CA ASP A 111 3.74 -4.55 -25.04
C ASP A 111 4.82 -3.90 -24.17
N ILE A 112 5.15 -4.54 -23.07
CA ILE A 112 6.15 -4.08 -22.11
C ILE A 112 7.35 -5.00 -22.23
N SER A 113 8.47 -4.45 -22.69
CA SER A 113 9.70 -5.22 -22.83
C SER A 113 10.23 -5.74 -21.47
N PRO A 114 11.03 -6.80 -21.44
CA PRO A 114 11.67 -7.27 -20.22
C PRO A 114 12.47 -6.19 -19.49
N ALA A 115 13.13 -5.28 -20.22
CA ALA A 115 13.89 -4.17 -19.65
C ALA A 115 12.96 -3.13 -19.00
N ASP A 116 11.77 -2.87 -19.57
CA ASP A 116 10.80 -1.96 -18.97
C ASP A 116 10.19 -2.55 -17.70
N TRP A 117 9.96 -3.87 -17.66
CA TRP A 117 9.52 -4.56 -16.42
C TRP A 117 10.56 -4.43 -15.30
N GLU A 118 11.85 -4.54 -15.64
CA GLU A 118 12.92 -4.34 -14.66
C GLU A 118 12.98 -2.89 -14.20
N GLY A 119 12.89 -1.94 -15.13
CA GLY A 119 12.82 -0.51 -14.80
C GLY A 119 11.64 -0.15 -13.89
N LEU A 120 10.48 -0.79 -14.06
CA LEU A 120 9.34 -0.64 -13.15
C LEU A 120 9.66 -1.20 -11.75
N ALA A 121 10.34 -2.34 -11.66
CA ALA A 121 10.74 -2.93 -10.38
C ALA A 121 11.74 -2.05 -9.62
N GLU A 122 12.75 -1.52 -10.33
CA GLU A 122 13.75 -0.57 -9.81
C GLU A 122 13.10 0.75 -9.34
N LEU A 123 12.09 1.21 -10.08
CA LEU A 123 11.31 2.41 -9.72
C LEU A 123 10.52 2.23 -8.42
N GLY A 124 10.33 1.01 -7.94
CA GLY A 124 9.57 0.72 -6.73
C GLY A 124 8.15 0.23 -6.97
N VAL A 125 7.82 -0.22 -8.19
CA VAL A 125 6.58 -0.96 -8.45
C VAL A 125 6.64 -2.31 -7.73
N LYS A 126 5.58 -2.66 -7.00
CA LYS A 126 5.47 -3.86 -6.16
C LYS A 126 4.12 -4.54 -6.26
N GLY A 127 3.46 -4.46 -7.40
CA GLY A 127 2.19 -5.12 -7.67
C GLY A 127 1.51 -4.59 -8.91
N LEU A 128 0.42 -5.23 -9.32
CA LEU A 128 -0.45 -4.77 -10.40
C LEU A 128 -1.87 -4.58 -9.88
N ARG A 129 -2.57 -3.56 -10.38
CA ARG A 129 -3.92 -3.23 -9.95
C ARG A 129 -4.96 -3.59 -11.00
N PHE A 130 -6.09 -4.15 -10.54
CA PHE A 130 -7.30 -4.38 -11.32
C PHE A 130 -8.49 -3.74 -10.60
N PRO A 131 -8.79 -2.43 -10.87
CA PRO A 131 -9.87 -1.69 -10.21
C PRO A 131 -11.18 -1.89 -10.97
N ILE A 132 -11.72 -3.10 -10.96
CA ILE A 132 -12.85 -3.54 -11.79
C ILE A 132 -14.20 -3.46 -11.08
N LEU A 133 -14.31 -2.72 -9.97
CA LEU A 133 -15.59 -2.43 -9.32
C LEU A 133 -16.53 -1.72 -10.31
N GLY A 134 -17.71 -2.31 -10.54
CA GLY A 134 -18.68 -1.77 -11.49
C GLY A 134 -18.30 -1.90 -12.97
N LEU A 135 -17.17 -2.53 -13.28
CA LEU A 135 -16.73 -2.82 -14.66
C LEU A 135 -16.90 -4.31 -14.97
N PRO A 136 -16.99 -4.71 -16.24
CA PRO A 136 -16.98 -6.11 -16.64
C PRO A 136 -15.73 -6.84 -16.13
N THR A 137 -15.84 -8.15 -15.90
CA THR A 137 -14.68 -9.00 -15.63
C THR A 137 -13.76 -8.98 -16.84
N PRO A 138 -12.47 -8.66 -16.66
CA PRO A 138 -11.53 -8.64 -17.78
C PRO A 138 -11.36 -10.05 -18.38
N GLN A 139 -11.07 -10.12 -19.66
CA GLN A 139 -10.62 -11.35 -20.25
C GLN A 139 -9.19 -11.65 -19.79
N TRP A 140 -9.05 -12.48 -18.75
CA TRP A 140 -7.75 -12.78 -18.12
C TRP A 140 -6.70 -13.31 -19.10
N SER A 141 -7.11 -13.94 -20.19
CA SER A 141 -6.21 -14.37 -21.27
C SER A 141 -5.43 -13.22 -21.90
N ALA A 142 -6.03 -12.02 -21.97
CA ALA A 142 -5.36 -10.83 -22.48
C ALA A 142 -4.29 -10.29 -21.52
N TYR A 143 -4.34 -10.65 -20.25
CA TYR A 143 -3.37 -10.24 -19.22
C TYR A 143 -2.34 -11.34 -18.91
N ARG A 144 -2.31 -12.43 -19.66
CA ARG A 144 -1.46 -13.61 -19.37
C ARG A 144 0.00 -13.23 -19.12
N ASP A 145 0.58 -12.44 -20.02
CA ASP A 145 2.01 -12.08 -19.94
C ASP A 145 2.30 -11.19 -18.73
N MET A 146 1.43 -10.21 -18.45
CA MET A 146 1.54 -9.36 -17.26
C MET A 146 1.40 -10.15 -15.96
N LEU A 147 0.46 -11.09 -15.90
CA LEU A 147 0.30 -11.98 -14.76
C LEU A 147 1.53 -12.88 -14.61
N GLY A 148 2.10 -13.36 -15.72
CA GLY A 148 3.37 -14.08 -15.71
C GLY A 148 4.53 -13.25 -15.16
N GLU A 149 4.62 -11.98 -15.53
CA GLU A 149 5.64 -11.07 -15.01
C GLU A 149 5.43 -10.73 -13.52
N ALA A 150 4.18 -10.61 -13.09
CA ALA A 150 3.85 -10.46 -11.67
C ALA A 150 4.29 -11.67 -10.84
N LEU A 151 4.08 -12.89 -11.33
CA LEU A 151 4.55 -14.12 -10.68
C LEU A 151 6.08 -14.17 -10.57
N LYS A 152 6.80 -13.88 -11.65
CA LYS A 152 8.28 -13.88 -11.67
C LYS A 152 8.87 -12.92 -10.63
N ARG A 153 8.20 -11.79 -10.37
CA ARG A 153 8.63 -10.75 -9.42
C ARG A 153 8.02 -10.89 -8.04
N ASP A 154 7.22 -11.93 -7.81
CA ASP A 154 6.47 -12.13 -6.57
C ASP A 154 5.53 -10.94 -6.23
N TRP A 155 5.03 -10.23 -7.24
CA TRP A 155 4.14 -9.10 -7.10
C TRP A 155 2.70 -9.52 -6.87
N PRO A 156 2.02 -8.99 -5.84
CA PRO A 156 0.61 -9.25 -5.64
C PRO A 156 -0.27 -8.58 -6.70
N ILE A 157 -1.42 -9.21 -6.95
CA ILE A 157 -2.51 -8.67 -7.75
C ILE A 157 -3.49 -7.94 -6.81
N HIS A 158 -3.60 -6.63 -6.94
CA HIS A 158 -4.57 -5.83 -6.21
C HIS A 158 -5.91 -5.87 -6.92
N LEU A 159 -6.87 -6.59 -6.36
CA LEU A 159 -8.18 -6.79 -6.96
C LEU A 159 -9.23 -5.95 -6.21
N TYR A 160 -9.71 -4.88 -6.84
CA TYR A 160 -10.81 -4.05 -6.34
C TYR A 160 -12.10 -4.38 -7.08
N VAL A 161 -12.97 -5.12 -6.44
CA VAL A 161 -14.19 -5.71 -7.01
C VAL A 161 -15.23 -5.89 -5.91
N GLU A 162 -16.51 -6.02 -6.27
CA GLU A 162 -17.58 -6.38 -5.36
C GLU A 162 -17.40 -7.79 -4.81
N SER A 163 -17.68 -8.01 -3.53
CA SER A 163 -17.55 -9.32 -2.88
C SER A 163 -18.28 -10.45 -3.63
N ARG A 164 -19.48 -10.16 -4.17
CA ARG A 164 -20.29 -11.12 -4.93
C ARG A 164 -19.60 -11.73 -6.15
N ARG A 165 -18.52 -11.10 -6.64
CA ARG A 165 -17.73 -11.59 -7.78
C ARG A 165 -16.47 -12.35 -7.36
N LEU A 166 -16.12 -12.36 -6.08
CA LEU A 166 -14.98 -13.11 -5.58
C LEU A 166 -15.05 -14.60 -5.84
N PRO A 167 -16.22 -15.28 -5.73
CA PRO A 167 -16.34 -16.70 -6.07
C PRO A 167 -15.91 -17.04 -7.51
N GLU A 168 -16.11 -16.12 -8.46
CA GLU A 168 -15.72 -16.30 -9.86
C GLU A 168 -14.23 -16.00 -10.10
N ILE A 169 -13.72 -14.90 -9.52
CA ILE A 169 -12.42 -14.34 -9.91
C ILE A 169 -11.28 -14.88 -9.04
N LEU A 170 -11.51 -15.00 -7.74
CA LEU A 170 -10.44 -15.32 -6.80
C LEU A 170 -9.82 -16.72 -7.04
N PRO A 171 -10.61 -17.79 -7.30
CA PRO A 171 -10.02 -19.09 -7.62
C PRO A 171 -9.10 -19.03 -8.84
N LEU A 172 -9.46 -18.32 -9.91
CA LEU A 172 -8.64 -18.21 -11.13
C LEU A 172 -7.24 -17.64 -10.85
N LEU A 173 -7.16 -16.61 -10.01
CA LEU A 173 -5.89 -16.01 -9.62
C LEU A 173 -5.09 -16.93 -8.69
N LEU A 174 -5.76 -17.59 -7.75
CA LEU A 174 -5.11 -18.49 -6.80
C LEU A 174 -4.60 -19.78 -7.47
N ASP A 175 -5.37 -20.36 -8.39
CA ASP A 175 -4.96 -21.52 -9.19
C ASP A 175 -3.78 -21.19 -10.10
N GLY A 176 -3.74 -19.93 -10.60
CA GLY A 176 -2.59 -19.37 -11.29
C GLY A 176 -1.35 -19.11 -10.42
N GLY A 177 -1.42 -19.36 -9.10
CA GLY A 177 -0.29 -19.18 -8.18
C GLY A 177 -0.13 -17.77 -7.62
N HIS A 178 -1.00 -16.83 -7.99
CA HIS A 178 -0.85 -15.42 -7.63
C HIS A 178 -1.09 -15.13 -6.14
N LYS A 179 -0.35 -14.16 -5.61
CA LYS A 179 -0.71 -13.42 -4.41
C LYS A 179 -1.80 -12.42 -4.76
N VAL A 180 -2.83 -12.31 -3.92
CA VAL A 180 -3.95 -11.40 -4.15
C VAL A 180 -4.13 -10.48 -2.96
N VAL A 181 -4.28 -9.18 -3.22
CA VAL A 181 -4.61 -8.17 -2.19
C VAL A 181 -6.02 -7.66 -2.46
N ILE A 182 -6.89 -7.82 -1.48
CA ILE A 182 -8.29 -7.38 -1.54
C ILE A 182 -8.46 -6.16 -0.63
N PRO A 183 -8.73 -4.95 -1.18
CA PRO A 183 -8.93 -3.74 -0.39
C PRO A 183 -10.35 -3.62 0.18
N HIS A 184 -10.54 -2.60 1.01
CA HIS A 184 -11.84 -2.11 1.48
C HIS A 184 -12.68 -3.19 2.18
N TYR A 185 -12.05 -3.94 3.11
CA TYR A 185 -12.76 -5.02 3.84
C TYR A 185 -13.42 -6.04 2.90
N GLY A 186 -12.90 -6.22 1.66
CA GLY A 186 -13.48 -7.14 0.68
C GLY A 186 -14.72 -6.63 -0.04
N MET A 187 -15.10 -5.35 0.11
CA MET A 187 -16.27 -4.74 -0.54
C MET A 187 -17.55 -5.57 -0.38
N PHE A 188 -17.80 -6.09 0.82
CA PHE A 188 -19.02 -6.83 1.09
C PHE A 188 -20.28 -5.96 0.90
N ASP A 189 -21.40 -6.60 0.62
CA ASP A 189 -22.69 -5.93 0.43
C ASP A 189 -23.12 -5.21 1.72
N ARG A 190 -23.32 -3.90 1.61
CA ARG A 190 -23.72 -3.06 2.76
C ARG A 190 -25.09 -3.43 3.32
N THR A 191 -25.98 -4.00 2.51
CA THR A 191 -27.33 -4.40 2.95
C THR A 191 -27.27 -5.70 3.75
N LEU A 192 -26.50 -6.67 3.28
CA LEU A 192 -26.33 -7.96 3.93
C LEU A 192 -25.43 -7.86 5.17
N GLY A 193 -24.38 -7.05 5.09
CA GLY A 193 -23.33 -6.98 6.10
C GLY A 193 -22.39 -8.20 6.07
N PRO A 194 -21.24 -8.15 6.78
CA PRO A 194 -20.18 -9.16 6.64
C PRO A 194 -20.61 -10.57 7.04
N ALA A 195 -21.50 -10.72 8.02
CA ALA A 195 -21.91 -12.04 8.50
C ALA A 195 -22.84 -12.80 7.52
N ARG A 196 -23.50 -12.10 6.60
CA ARG A 196 -24.48 -12.71 5.68
C ARG A 196 -24.10 -12.60 4.21
N ASP A 197 -23.01 -11.90 3.89
CA ASP A 197 -22.53 -11.75 2.52
C ASP A 197 -21.77 -13.03 2.08
N PRO A 198 -22.29 -13.78 1.07
CA PRO A 198 -21.64 -15.00 0.63
C PRO A 198 -20.27 -14.77 -0.03
N GLY A 199 -20.07 -13.62 -0.68
CA GLY A 199 -18.79 -13.26 -1.26
C GLY A 199 -17.74 -12.95 -0.20
N PHE A 200 -18.14 -12.31 0.91
CA PHE A 200 -17.25 -12.10 2.05
C PHE A 200 -16.89 -13.43 2.73
N LYS A 201 -17.81 -14.38 2.80
CA LYS A 201 -17.47 -15.73 3.25
C LYS A 201 -16.40 -16.37 2.38
N VAL A 202 -16.51 -16.28 1.05
CA VAL A 202 -15.47 -16.77 0.13
C VAL A 202 -14.13 -16.09 0.38
N LEU A 203 -14.14 -14.78 0.67
CA LEU A 203 -12.92 -14.07 1.08
C LEU A 203 -12.32 -14.69 2.34
N LEU A 204 -13.10 -14.91 3.40
CA LEU A 204 -12.62 -15.52 4.64
C LEU A 204 -12.05 -16.93 4.40
N ASP A 205 -12.77 -17.77 3.66
CA ASP A 205 -12.35 -19.14 3.31
C ASP A 205 -11.02 -19.16 2.52
N SER A 206 -10.77 -18.12 1.70
CA SER A 206 -9.56 -17.99 0.89
C SER A 206 -8.28 -17.82 1.73
N ALA A 207 -8.41 -17.48 3.01
CA ALA A 207 -7.29 -17.39 3.93
C ALA A 207 -6.48 -18.69 4.01
N ALA A 208 -7.13 -19.84 3.84
CA ALA A 208 -6.47 -21.16 3.82
C ALA A 208 -5.42 -21.30 2.71
N SER A 209 -5.52 -20.53 1.62
CA SER A 209 -4.53 -20.55 0.52
C SER A 209 -3.16 -20.00 0.93
N GLY A 210 -3.08 -19.20 1.99
CA GLY A 210 -1.87 -18.47 2.39
C GLY A 210 -1.44 -17.35 1.43
N ARG A 211 -2.18 -17.11 0.35
CA ARG A 211 -1.82 -16.17 -0.73
C ARG A 211 -2.77 -14.98 -0.88
N VAL A 212 -3.69 -14.78 0.06
CA VAL A 212 -4.60 -13.63 0.09
C VAL A 212 -4.28 -12.72 1.26
N TRP A 213 -4.21 -11.42 0.98
CA TRP A 213 -4.10 -10.34 1.96
C TRP A 213 -5.33 -9.44 1.89
N VAL A 214 -5.75 -8.90 3.01
CA VAL A 214 -6.87 -7.94 3.06
C VAL A 214 -6.38 -6.60 3.58
N VAL A 215 -6.76 -5.51 2.89
CA VAL A 215 -6.50 -4.15 3.37
C VAL A 215 -7.74 -3.61 4.06
N MET A 216 -7.61 -3.34 5.35
CA MET A 216 -8.63 -2.75 6.21
C MET A 216 -8.65 -1.22 6.00
N CYS A 217 -9.22 -0.79 4.87
CA CYS A 217 -9.34 0.60 4.46
C CYS A 217 -10.76 0.89 3.95
N GLY A 218 -11.08 2.16 3.72
CA GLY A 218 -12.37 2.53 3.14
C GLY A 218 -13.58 2.08 3.99
N ALA A 219 -13.47 2.10 5.31
CA ALA A 219 -14.58 1.74 6.20
C ALA A 219 -15.87 2.54 5.89
N TYR A 220 -15.72 3.78 5.41
CA TYR A 220 -16.85 4.61 4.95
C TYR A 220 -17.57 4.02 3.72
N ARG A 221 -16.89 3.20 2.89
CA ARG A 221 -17.45 2.54 1.69
C ARG A 221 -18.42 1.43 2.08
N VAL A 222 -18.08 0.63 3.09
CA VAL A 222 -18.89 -0.51 3.55
C VAL A 222 -19.78 -0.19 4.77
N GLY A 223 -19.61 1.01 5.35
CA GLY A 223 -20.27 1.47 6.58
C GLY A 223 -19.38 1.19 7.81
N PRO A 224 -19.02 2.23 8.60
CA PRO A 224 -18.06 2.09 9.70
C PRO A 224 -18.42 1.01 10.71
N GLU A 225 -19.69 0.92 11.15
CA GLU A 225 -20.14 -0.10 12.09
C GLU A 225 -20.05 -1.52 11.52
N ARG A 226 -20.26 -1.66 10.21
CA ARG A 226 -20.10 -2.96 9.53
C ARG A 226 -18.62 -3.32 9.35
N ALA A 227 -17.77 -2.35 9.05
CA ALA A 227 -16.32 -2.55 9.02
C ALA A 227 -15.79 -2.98 10.39
N ARG A 228 -16.30 -2.35 11.47
CA ARG A 228 -16.00 -2.74 12.84
C ARG A 228 -16.41 -4.20 13.12
N ALA A 229 -17.61 -4.60 12.68
CA ALA A 229 -18.09 -5.98 12.83
C ALA A 229 -17.29 -6.99 11.99
N ALA A 230 -16.75 -6.59 10.82
CA ALA A 230 -15.91 -7.43 9.97
C ALA A 230 -14.49 -7.61 10.53
N THR A 231 -13.99 -6.66 11.32
CA THR A 231 -12.61 -6.68 11.83
C THR A 231 -12.24 -7.96 12.58
N PRO A 232 -13.00 -8.43 13.60
CA PRO A 232 -12.66 -9.69 14.26
C PRO A 232 -12.75 -10.89 13.32
N MET A 233 -13.68 -10.92 12.37
CA MET A 233 -13.79 -12.02 11.40
C MET A 233 -12.56 -12.11 10.50
N LEU A 234 -12.01 -10.96 10.09
CA LEU A 234 -10.76 -10.90 9.31
C LEU A 234 -9.56 -11.31 10.15
N LEU A 235 -9.48 -10.86 11.41
CA LEU A 235 -8.39 -11.23 12.32
C LEU A 235 -8.38 -12.74 12.59
N ASP A 236 -9.54 -13.34 12.79
CA ASP A 236 -9.68 -14.79 13.04
C ASP A 236 -9.27 -15.61 11.79
N ALA A 237 -9.70 -15.18 10.59
CA ALA A 237 -9.43 -15.92 9.36
C ALA A 237 -7.99 -15.75 8.86
N PHE A 238 -7.47 -14.52 8.84
CA PHE A 238 -6.20 -14.18 8.20
C PHE A 238 -5.02 -14.06 9.17
N GLY A 239 -5.30 -13.79 10.43
CA GLY A 239 -4.28 -13.34 11.38
C GLY A 239 -3.60 -12.02 10.95
N PRO A 240 -2.79 -11.40 11.82
CA PRO A 240 -2.19 -10.10 11.51
C PRO A 240 -1.18 -10.14 10.36
N ALA A 241 -0.58 -11.30 10.08
CA ALA A 241 0.44 -11.46 9.03
C ALA A 241 -0.09 -11.37 7.58
N ARG A 242 -1.41 -11.27 7.40
CA ARG A 242 -2.07 -11.11 6.09
C ARG A 242 -3.15 -10.02 6.09
N LEU A 243 -3.10 -9.15 7.09
CA LEU A 243 -3.92 -7.95 7.17
C LEU A 243 -3.02 -6.72 7.09
N MET A 244 -3.52 -5.67 6.47
CA MET A 244 -2.87 -4.36 6.40
C MET A 244 -3.89 -3.27 6.66
N TRP A 245 -3.46 -2.18 7.26
CA TRP A 245 -4.25 -0.96 7.36
C TRP A 245 -3.93 -0.01 6.22
N ALA A 246 -4.91 0.82 5.83
CA ALA A 246 -4.67 1.94 4.94
C ALA A 246 -5.70 3.05 5.11
N SER A 247 -5.31 4.26 4.71
CA SER A 247 -6.16 5.45 4.79
C SER A 247 -7.26 5.48 3.71
N ASP A 248 -6.99 4.94 2.53
CA ASP A 248 -7.77 5.17 1.30
C ASP A 248 -7.84 6.67 0.91
N TRP A 249 -6.85 7.47 1.39
CA TRP A 249 -6.77 8.89 1.04
C TRP A 249 -6.61 9.08 -0.48
N PRO A 250 -7.26 10.08 -1.09
CA PRO A 250 -8.05 11.18 -0.52
C PRO A 250 -9.56 10.90 -0.49
N HIS A 251 -10.02 9.65 -0.35
CA HIS A 251 -11.43 9.27 -0.29
C HIS A 251 -12.18 9.64 -1.58
N THR A 252 -11.60 9.28 -2.72
CA THR A 252 -11.91 9.81 -4.06
C THR A 252 -13.38 9.74 -4.50
N ASP A 253 -14.11 8.76 -4.01
CA ASP A 253 -15.51 8.52 -4.34
C ASP A 253 -16.47 9.52 -3.65
N THR A 254 -16.01 10.16 -2.59
CA THR A 254 -16.82 11.05 -1.74
C THR A 254 -16.27 12.47 -1.67
N GLY A 255 -15.10 12.71 -2.26
CA GLY A 255 -14.36 13.97 -2.18
C GLY A 255 -13.54 14.10 -0.89
N LEU A 256 -12.60 15.06 -0.91
CA LEU A 256 -11.69 15.34 0.20
C LEU A 256 -12.44 15.49 1.52
N ASP A 257 -12.16 14.59 2.46
CA ASP A 257 -12.59 14.62 3.86
C ASP A 257 -14.08 14.90 4.12
N ARG A 258 -14.95 14.70 3.12
CA ARG A 258 -16.39 14.94 3.26
C ARG A 258 -17.08 13.93 4.18
N VAL A 259 -16.58 12.69 4.24
CA VAL A 259 -17.15 11.61 5.06
C VAL A 259 -16.20 11.12 6.13
N THR A 260 -14.90 11.31 5.93
CA THR A 260 -13.86 10.89 6.86
C THR A 260 -12.61 11.71 6.65
N THR A 261 -11.64 11.58 7.55
CA THR A 261 -10.30 12.18 7.46
C THR A 261 -9.24 11.11 7.61
N TYR A 262 -8.02 11.38 7.18
CA TYR A 262 -6.88 10.48 7.36
C TYR A 262 -6.75 10.02 8.82
N ALA A 263 -6.70 10.98 9.76
CA ALA A 263 -6.61 10.71 11.19
C ALA A 263 -7.78 9.86 11.71
N LYS A 264 -9.01 10.08 11.19
CA LYS A 264 -10.18 9.32 11.61
C LYS A 264 -10.12 7.86 11.14
N THR A 265 -9.58 7.60 9.95
CA THR A 265 -9.41 6.21 9.48
C THR A 265 -8.41 5.45 10.34
N LEU A 266 -7.33 6.08 10.75
CA LEU A 266 -6.34 5.51 11.67
C LEU A 266 -6.94 5.28 13.06
N LYS A 267 -7.67 6.26 13.58
CA LYS A 267 -8.35 6.14 14.87
C LYS A 267 -9.35 5.00 14.91
N TRP A 268 -10.15 4.81 13.87
CA TRP A 268 -11.04 3.64 13.76
C TRP A 268 -10.28 2.32 13.84
N PHE A 269 -9.16 2.23 13.13
CA PHE A 269 -8.33 1.03 13.15
C PHE A 269 -7.78 0.76 14.56
N GLU A 270 -7.23 1.76 15.23
CA GLU A 270 -6.71 1.65 16.59
C GLU A 270 -7.80 1.21 17.59
N ASP A 271 -9.01 1.77 17.48
CA ASP A 271 -10.14 1.42 18.34
C ASP A 271 -10.65 -0.01 18.12
N TRP A 272 -10.56 -0.51 16.87
CA TRP A 272 -11.07 -1.84 16.52
C TRP A 272 -10.03 -2.94 16.66
N VAL A 273 -8.75 -2.58 16.75
CA VAL A 273 -7.61 -3.49 16.95
C VAL A 273 -6.83 -3.02 18.18
N PRO A 274 -7.32 -3.29 19.42
CA PRO A 274 -6.73 -2.75 20.63
C PRO A 274 -5.38 -3.36 20.99
N ASP A 275 -5.06 -4.57 20.54
CA ASP A 275 -3.79 -5.24 20.81
C ASP A 275 -2.64 -4.59 20.03
N GLU A 276 -1.62 -4.11 20.76
CA GLU A 276 -0.49 -3.37 20.19
C GLU A 276 0.38 -4.22 19.27
N ALA A 277 0.62 -5.48 19.63
CA ALA A 277 1.42 -6.39 18.81
C ALA A 277 0.72 -6.69 17.47
N THR A 278 -0.60 -6.88 17.50
CA THR A 278 -1.44 -7.04 16.30
C THR A 278 -1.41 -5.77 15.44
N ARG A 279 -1.56 -4.58 16.04
CA ARG A 279 -1.44 -3.31 15.29
C ARG A 279 -0.08 -3.16 14.64
N ARG A 280 1.01 -3.44 15.38
CA ARG A 280 2.37 -3.38 14.83
C ARG A 280 2.52 -4.29 13.61
N ALA A 281 2.06 -5.53 13.71
CA ALA A 281 2.13 -6.46 12.59
C ALA A 281 1.38 -5.94 11.37
N ILE A 282 0.18 -5.38 11.54
CA ILE A 282 -0.68 -4.86 10.47
C ILE A 282 -0.14 -3.55 9.87
N LEU A 283 0.43 -2.66 10.69
CA LEU A 283 0.93 -1.35 10.26
C LEU A 283 2.36 -1.38 9.72
N ILE A 284 3.17 -2.35 10.15
CA ILE A 284 4.60 -2.36 9.85
C ILE A 284 5.02 -3.66 9.18
N ASP A 285 4.90 -4.79 9.90
CA ASP A 285 5.60 -6.02 9.53
C ASP A 285 5.01 -6.62 8.24
N THR A 286 3.69 -6.72 8.16
CA THR A 286 2.98 -7.27 7.00
C THR A 286 3.19 -6.44 5.72
N PRO A 287 2.91 -5.12 5.70
CA PRO A 287 3.12 -4.33 4.49
C PRO A 287 4.61 -4.21 4.15
N SER A 288 5.52 -4.12 5.13
CA SER A 288 6.95 -4.07 4.85
C SER A 288 7.45 -5.33 4.16
N LYS A 289 7.00 -6.50 4.62
CA LYS A 289 7.34 -7.79 4.02
C LYS A 289 6.77 -7.93 2.61
N LEU A 290 5.50 -7.52 2.40
CA LEU A 290 4.83 -7.71 1.11
C LEU A 290 5.38 -6.77 0.03
N TYR A 291 5.71 -5.52 0.39
CA TYR A 291 6.12 -4.49 -0.56
C TYR A 291 7.63 -4.18 -0.54
N GLY A 292 8.40 -4.79 0.33
CA GLY A 292 9.86 -4.60 0.39
C GLY A 292 10.25 -3.19 0.86
N PHE A 293 9.70 -2.75 1.99
CA PHE A 293 10.14 -1.52 2.65
C PHE A 293 11.32 -1.75 3.59
#